data_0971d312924c4dd6633f0571f9049d3f
#
_entry.id   0971d312924c4dd6633f0571f9049d3f
#
_cell.length_a   1.000
_cell.length_b   1.000
_cell.length_c   1.000
_cell.angle_alpha   90.00
_cell.angle_beta   90.00
_cell.angle_gamma   90.00
#
_symmetry.space_group_name_H-M   'P 1'
#
loop_
_entity.id
_entity.type
_entity.pdbx_description
1 polymer ?
#
loop_
_entity_poly.entity_id
_entity_poly.type
_entity_poly.pdbx_seq_one_letter_code
_entity_poly.pdbx_strand_id
1 'polypeptide(L)'
;MARNAHPEVTRRRILDAAQKLFSEKGFEHTSMQDIVNELGNLSKGAIYHHFPGKEAILEELTHRDFATSHDLLNELRQRTDLTGLEKLRELIRRSITNETHLNIQRDAAQFLEDPTTLAHNLQSWQTTVANGFHTLIMDGVEDGSITTEYPREAAILLSLLLNYWVACAPTAADTEPRTRCVATMLAAIGLPVFNEELIDLTVRGFQAINAPSFYPEPRDTADDRNR
;
A
#
# COMPACT_ATOMS: atom_id res chain seq x y z
N MET A 1 -33.13 21.05 13.25
CA MET A 1 -32.07 20.07 12.88
C MET A 1 -30.79 20.52 13.55
N ALA A 2 -30.24 19.73 14.46
CA ALA A 2 -28.99 20.07 15.13
C ALA A 2 -27.86 20.08 14.10
N ARG A 3 -27.31 21.23 13.86
CA ARG A 3 -26.13 21.45 13.01
C ARG A 3 -24.96 20.67 13.65
N ASN A 4 -24.36 19.75 12.91
CA ASN A 4 -23.25 18.93 13.39
C ASN A 4 -22.13 19.86 13.89
N ALA A 5 -21.95 19.98 15.21
CA ALA A 5 -21.05 20.96 15.80
C ALA A 5 -19.56 20.66 15.51
N HIS A 6 -19.24 19.45 15.05
CA HIS A 6 -17.87 18.97 14.79
C HIS A 6 -17.83 18.04 13.56
N PRO A 7 -17.89 18.57 12.33
CA PRO A 7 -17.90 17.78 11.12
C PRO A 7 -16.65 16.89 10.98
N GLU A 8 -15.49 17.34 11.43
CA GLU A 8 -14.24 16.57 11.38
C GLU A 8 -14.25 15.37 12.33
N VAL A 9 -14.86 15.51 13.50
CA VAL A 9 -15.02 14.38 14.43
C VAL A 9 -15.94 13.31 13.83
N THR A 10 -17.02 13.73 13.18
CA THR A 10 -17.94 12.81 12.49
C THR A 10 -17.26 12.13 11.31
N ARG A 11 -16.52 12.88 10.50
CA ARG A 11 -15.75 12.35 9.36
C ARG A 11 -14.75 11.27 9.83
N ARG A 12 -13.99 11.55 10.90
CA ARG A 12 -13.05 10.58 11.48
C ARG A 12 -13.75 9.30 11.93
N ARG A 13 -14.87 9.42 12.66
CA ARG A 13 -15.65 8.27 13.13
C ARG A 13 -16.15 7.39 11.98
N ILE A 14 -16.58 7.99 10.86
CA ILE A 14 -17.00 7.25 9.68
C ILE A 14 -15.81 6.47 9.08
N LEU A 15 -14.66 7.11 8.96
CA LEU A 15 -13.43 6.47 8.47
C LEU A 15 -13.00 5.31 9.36
N ASP A 16 -13.00 5.50 10.68
CA ASP A 16 -12.57 4.48 11.64
C ASP A 16 -13.52 3.26 11.64
N ALA A 17 -14.84 3.50 11.55
CA ALA A 17 -15.85 2.42 11.44
C ALA A 17 -15.71 1.66 10.10
N ALA A 18 -15.54 2.38 9.01
CA ALA A 18 -15.35 1.76 7.69
C ALA A 18 -14.05 0.95 7.62
N GLN A 19 -12.95 1.50 8.13
CA GLN A 19 -11.66 0.81 8.18
C GLN A 19 -11.75 -0.50 8.97
N LYS A 20 -12.43 -0.51 10.12
CA LYS A 20 -12.71 -1.71 10.90
C LYS A 20 -13.46 -2.75 10.06
N LEU A 21 -14.58 -2.34 9.44
CA LEU A 21 -15.41 -3.25 8.64
C LEU A 21 -14.68 -3.77 7.40
N PHE A 22 -13.88 -2.94 6.72
CA PHE A 22 -13.06 -3.37 5.58
C PHE A 22 -12.00 -4.39 6.02
N SER A 23 -11.38 -4.21 7.19
CA SER A 23 -10.45 -5.20 7.75
C SER A 23 -11.11 -6.52 8.11
N GLU A 24 -12.32 -6.49 8.69
CA GLU A 24 -13.03 -7.68 9.19
C GLU A 24 -13.73 -8.46 8.09
N LYS A 25 -14.36 -7.78 7.13
CA LYS A 25 -15.23 -8.38 6.11
C LYS A 25 -14.69 -8.26 4.68
N GLY A 26 -13.69 -7.40 4.46
CA GLY A 26 -13.25 -6.96 3.16
C GLY A 26 -14.11 -5.83 2.59
N PHE A 27 -13.54 -5.05 1.67
CA PHE A 27 -14.22 -3.91 1.03
C PHE A 27 -15.47 -4.35 0.27
N GLU A 28 -15.39 -5.43 -0.54
CA GLU A 28 -16.49 -5.91 -1.38
C GLU A 28 -17.72 -6.31 -0.55
N HIS A 29 -17.52 -6.94 0.60
CA HIS A 29 -18.58 -7.44 1.47
C HIS A 29 -19.07 -6.40 2.49
N THR A 30 -18.56 -5.17 2.44
CA THR A 30 -19.01 -4.07 3.29
C THR A 30 -19.92 -3.12 2.51
N SER A 31 -21.10 -2.87 3.01
CA SER A 31 -22.05 -1.89 2.47
C SER A 31 -22.03 -0.59 3.28
N MET A 32 -22.49 0.51 2.66
CA MET A 32 -22.74 1.77 3.38
C MET A 32 -23.73 1.59 4.55
N GLN A 33 -24.67 0.61 4.45
CA GLN A 33 -25.57 0.31 5.53
C GLN A 33 -24.89 -0.37 6.73
N ASP A 34 -23.88 -1.19 6.49
CA ASP A 34 -23.06 -1.77 7.57
C ASP A 34 -22.33 -0.67 8.35
N ILE A 35 -21.78 0.33 7.63
CA ILE A 35 -21.11 1.48 8.26
C ILE A 35 -22.10 2.30 9.10
N VAL A 36 -23.33 2.52 8.59
CA VAL A 36 -24.41 3.19 9.35
C VAL A 36 -24.71 2.41 10.63
N ASN A 37 -24.85 1.10 10.54
CA ASN A 37 -25.18 0.22 11.67
C ASN A 37 -24.05 0.21 12.71
N GLU A 38 -22.80 0.14 12.28
CA GLU A 38 -21.62 0.19 13.18
C GLU A 38 -21.57 1.50 13.98
N LEU A 39 -21.90 2.61 13.34
CA LEU A 39 -21.92 3.93 14.00
C LEU A 39 -23.09 4.14 14.95
N GLY A 40 -24.21 3.46 14.74
CA GLY A 40 -25.37 3.39 15.61
C GLY A 40 -26.12 4.69 15.90
N ASN A 41 -25.44 5.82 15.98
CA ASN A 41 -25.98 7.13 16.39
C ASN A 41 -25.93 8.20 15.28
N LEU A 42 -25.55 7.84 14.07
CA LEU A 42 -25.57 8.72 12.89
C LEU A 42 -26.66 8.30 11.92
N SER A 43 -27.39 9.29 11.39
CA SER A 43 -28.35 9.01 10.35
C SER A 43 -27.65 8.67 9.02
N LYS A 44 -28.30 7.84 8.21
CA LYS A 44 -27.83 7.53 6.84
C LYS A 44 -27.52 8.80 6.05
N GLY A 45 -28.40 9.82 6.11
CA GLY A 45 -28.20 11.10 5.43
C GLY A 45 -26.95 11.87 5.91
N ALA A 46 -26.64 11.80 7.21
CA ALA A 46 -25.43 12.43 7.76
C ALA A 46 -24.16 11.78 7.21
N ILE A 47 -24.14 10.46 7.05
CA ILE A 47 -22.98 9.75 6.50
C ILE A 47 -22.81 10.07 5.02
N TYR A 48 -23.90 10.02 4.22
CA TYR A 48 -23.86 10.36 2.79
C TYR A 48 -23.50 11.83 2.50
N HIS A 49 -23.70 12.72 3.48
CA HIS A 49 -23.24 14.11 3.39
C HIS A 49 -21.70 14.22 3.44
N HIS A 50 -21.04 13.30 4.17
CA HIS A 50 -19.58 13.27 4.27
C HIS A 50 -18.93 12.45 3.14
N PHE A 51 -19.54 11.33 2.78
CA PHE A 51 -19.01 10.41 1.77
C PHE A 51 -20.14 9.88 0.89
N PRO A 52 -20.06 10.10 -0.44
CA PRO A 52 -21.11 9.67 -1.38
C PRO A 52 -21.20 8.15 -1.52
N GLY A 53 -20.12 7.41 -1.21
CA GLY A 53 -20.03 5.96 -1.31
C GLY A 53 -18.84 5.42 -0.52
N LYS A 54 -18.73 4.08 -0.47
CA LYS A 54 -17.63 3.40 0.21
C LYS A 54 -16.29 3.59 -0.51
N GLU A 55 -16.33 3.83 -1.82
CA GLU A 55 -15.19 4.13 -2.66
C GLU A 55 -14.50 5.43 -2.21
N ALA A 56 -15.28 6.48 -1.96
CA ALA A 56 -14.76 7.76 -1.45
C ALA A 56 -14.20 7.65 -0.03
N ILE A 57 -14.72 6.70 0.77
CA ILE A 57 -14.16 6.39 2.09
C ILE A 57 -12.80 5.70 1.94
N LEU A 58 -12.69 4.72 1.04
CA LEU A 58 -11.42 4.02 0.81
C LEU A 58 -10.36 4.97 0.24
N GLU A 59 -10.71 5.85 -0.68
CA GLU A 59 -9.82 6.89 -1.20
C GLU A 59 -9.25 7.75 -0.07
N GLU A 60 -10.10 8.20 0.84
CA GLU A 60 -9.67 8.99 2.00
C GLU A 60 -8.81 8.20 2.98
N LEU A 61 -9.12 6.90 3.20
CA LEU A 61 -8.29 6.01 4.00
C LEU A 61 -6.90 5.83 3.38
N THR A 62 -6.82 5.71 2.06
CA THR A 62 -5.56 5.65 1.31
C THR A 62 -4.76 6.95 1.48
N HIS A 63 -5.41 8.11 1.41
CA HIS A 63 -4.75 9.40 1.66
C HIS A 63 -4.22 9.53 3.09
N ARG A 64 -4.97 9.05 4.09
CA ARG A 64 -4.51 9.03 5.50
C ARG A 64 -3.30 8.10 5.69
N ASP A 65 -3.32 6.95 5.05
CA ASP A 65 -2.23 5.99 5.07
C ASP A 65 -0.94 6.58 4.45
N PHE A 66 -1.07 7.31 3.35
CA PHE A 66 0.02 8.07 2.75
C PHE A 66 0.60 9.12 3.71
N ALA A 67 -0.25 9.87 4.42
CA ALA A 67 0.20 10.87 5.39
C ALA A 67 0.97 10.20 6.54
N THR A 68 0.48 9.05 7.05
CA THR A 68 1.17 8.27 8.08
C THR A 68 2.54 7.78 7.60
N SER A 69 2.64 7.32 6.36
CA SER A 69 3.90 6.90 5.75
C SER A 69 4.88 8.06 5.59
N HIS A 70 4.39 9.26 5.28
CA HIS A 70 5.19 10.47 5.21
C HIS A 70 5.72 10.90 6.59
N ASP A 71 4.91 10.79 7.64
CA ASP A 71 5.32 11.08 9.02
C ASP A 71 6.41 10.10 9.49
N LEU A 72 6.26 8.81 9.16
CA LEU A 72 7.28 7.80 9.41
C LEU A 72 8.59 8.11 8.69
N LEU A 73 8.52 8.51 7.43
CA LEU A 73 9.71 8.94 6.68
C LEU A 73 10.43 10.11 7.37
N ASN A 74 9.68 11.12 7.83
CA ASN A 74 10.24 12.27 8.52
C ASN A 74 10.85 11.90 9.87
N GLU A 75 10.23 10.98 10.62
CA GLU A 75 10.80 10.41 11.86
C GLU A 75 12.15 9.74 11.58
N LEU A 76 12.20 8.85 10.58
CA LEU A 76 13.40 8.10 10.24
C LEU A 76 14.54 9.00 9.73
N ARG A 77 14.23 10.06 9.00
CA ARG A 77 15.25 11.04 8.56
C ARG A 77 15.95 11.72 9.74
N GLN A 78 15.27 11.93 10.85
CA GLN A 78 15.83 12.56 12.04
C GLN A 78 16.68 11.59 12.87
N ARG A 79 16.67 10.29 12.62
CA ARG A 79 17.48 9.29 13.32
C ARG A 79 18.94 9.43 12.91
N THR A 80 19.80 9.74 13.86
CA THR A 80 21.27 9.87 13.66
C THR A 80 22.04 8.62 14.04
N ASP A 81 21.37 7.66 14.64
CA ASP A 81 21.91 6.39 15.10
C ASP A 81 21.77 5.27 14.04
N LEU A 82 21.12 5.55 12.92
CA LEU A 82 20.91 4.63 11.79
C LEU A 82 21.58 5.16 10.53
N THR A 83 22.21 4.27 9.78
CA THR A 83 22.64 4.52 8.39
C THR A 83 21.44 4.70 7.46
N GLY A 84 21.64 5.31 6.28
CA GLY A 84 20.58 5.47 5.28
C GLY A 84 19.99 4.13 4.84
N LEU A 85 20.81 3.08 4.72
CA LEU A 85 20.34 1.72 4.42
C LEU A 85 19.47 1.16 5.55
N GLU A 86 19.84 1.36 6.81
CA GLU A 86 19.04 0.90 7.96
C GLU A 86 17.73 1.67 8.08
N LYS A 87 17.72 2.99 7.83
CA LYS A 87 16.50 3.80 7.77
C LYS A 87 15.55 3.27 6.69
N LEU A 88 16.07 2.96 5.50
CA LEU A 88 15.28 2.44 4.39
C LEU A 88 14.70 1.06 4.72
N ARG A 89 15.49 0.17 5.32
CA ARG A 89 15.02 -1.13 5.82
C ARG A 89 13.91 -0.99 6.85
N GLU A 90 14.09 -0.06 7.78
CA GLU A 90 13.12 0.20 8.84
C GLU A 90 11.80 0.76 8.29
N LEU A 91 11.87 1.66 7.28
CA LEU A 91 10.68 2.16 6.58
C LEU A 91 9.89 1.01 5.95
N ILE A 92 10.56 0.16 5.17
CA ILE A 92 9.92 -0.99 4.54
C ILE A 92 9.38 -1.95 5.61
N ARG A 93 10.18 -2.29 6.63
CA ARG A 93 9.77 -3.20 7.70
C ARG A 93 8.48 -2.73 8.38
N ARG A 94 8.40 -1.45 8.77
CA ARG A 94 7.20 -0.89 9.40
C ARG A 94 6.01 -0.89 8.46
N SER A 95 6.20 -0.60 7.18
CA SER A 95 5.12 -0.64 6.19
C SER A 95 4.55 -2.05 6.04
N ILE A 96 5.40 -3.07 5.84
CA ILE A 96 4.97 -4.46 5.61
C ILE A 96 4.52 -5.20 6.89
N THR A 97 4.72 -4.63 8.07
CA THR A 97 4.20 -5.17 9.35
C THR A 97 3.01 -4.39 9.88
N ASN A 98 2.61 -3.31 9.21
CA ASN A 98 1.43 -2.54 9.58
C ASN A 98 0.18 -3.16 8.94
N GLU A 99 -0.59 -3.91 9.73
CA GLU A 99 -1.82 -4.58 9.26
C GLU A 99 -2.83 -3.60 8.65
N THR A 100 -2.96 -2.40 9.20
CA THR A 100 -3.83 -1.36 8.68
C THR A 100 -3.42 -0.96 7.26
N HIS A 101 -2.12 -0.67 7.06
CA HIS A 101 -1.55 -0.35 5.76
C HIS A 101 -1.79 -1.48 4.75
N LEU A 102 -1.46 -2.72 5.12
CA LEU A 102 -1.63 -3.88 4.27
C LEU A 102 -3.10 -4.10 3.88
N ASN A 103 -4.04 -3.96 4.81
CA ASN A 103 -5.47 -4.10 4.51
C ASN A 103 -5.97 -3.03 3.55
N ILE A 104 -5.54 -1.76 3.71
CA ILE A 104 -5.85 -0.68 2.77
C ILE A 104 -5.27 -0.99 1.38
N GLN A 105 -4.03 -1.45 1.29
CA GLN A 105 -3.39 -1.82 0.02
C GLN A 105 -4.12 -2.98 -0.67
N ARG A 106 -4.51 -4.01 0.08
CA ARG A 106 -5.34 -5.11 -0.45
C ARG A 106 -6.66 -4.60 -1.03
N ASP A 107 -7.39 -3.79 -0.25
CA ASP A 107 -8.71 -3.31 -0.64
C ASP A 107 -8.62 -2.31 -1.81
N ALA A 108 -7.51 -1.58 -1.94
CA ALA A 108 -7.25 -0.70 -3.07
C ALA A 108 -6.80 -1.45 -4.34
N ALA A 109 -6.15 -2.61 -4.19
CA ALA A 109 -5.58 -3.37 -5.33
C ALA A 109 -6.64 -3.76 -6.38
N GLN A 110 -7.88 -4.04 -5.98
CA GLN A 110 -8.98 -4.38 -6.90
C GLN A 110 -9.30 -3.26 -7.91
N PHE A 111 -9.03 -1.99 -7.57
CA PHE A 111 -9.27 -0.86 -8.46
C PHE A 111 -8.16 -0.66 -9.49
N LEU A 112 -7.04 -1.40 -9.39
CA LEU A 112 -5.97 -1.34 -10.37
C LEU A 112 -6.33 -2.03 -11.70
N GLU A 113 -7.47 -2.73 -11.77
CA GLU A 113 -8.05 -3.22 -13.04
C GLU A 113 -8.57 -2.06 -13.91
N ASP A 114 -8.96 -0.93 -13.30
CA ASP A 114 -9.32 0.27 -14.05
C ASP A 114 -8.05 0.96 -14.59
N PRO A 115 -7.92 1.16 -15.92
CA PRO A 115 -6.71 1.74 -16.51
C PRO A 115 -6.37 3.15 -15.98
N THR A 116 -7.38 3.95 -15.64
CA THR A 116 -7.18 5.31 -15.12
C THR A 116 -6.61 5.26 -13.71
N THR A 117 -7.16 4.41 -12.87
CA THR A 117 -6.67 4.18 -11.50
C THR A 117 -5.25 3.62 -11.51
N LEU A 118 -4.97 2.64 -12.37
CA LEU A 118 -3.62 2.10 -12.52
C LEU A 118 -2.62 3.19 -12.97
N ALA A 119 -2.98 4.02 -13.95
CA ALA A 119 -2.11 5.10 -14.41
C ALA A 119 -1.79 6.10 -13.29
N HIS A 120 -2.79 6.49 -12.48
CA HIS A 120 -2.58 7.36 -11.31
C HIS A 120 -1.67 6.72 -10.27
N ASN A 121 -1.86 5.43 -9.95
CA ASN A 121 -1.01 4.72 -9.01
C ASN A 121 0.43 4.62 -9.51
N LEU A 122 0.64 4.23 -10.78
CA LEU A 122 1.97 4.18 -11.38
C LEU A 122 2.67 5.54 -11.33
N GLN A 123 1.95 6.63 -11.59
CA GLN A 123 2.49 7.99 -11.46
C GLN A 123 2.87 8.30 -10.01
N SER A 124 1.99 8.00 -9.04
CA SER A 124 2.24 8.22 -7.61
C SER A 124 3.46 7.43 -7.12
N TRP A 125 3.58 6.16 -7.51
CA TRP A 125 4.71 5.31 -7.14
C TRP A 125 6.03 5.81 -7.72
N GLN A 126 6.04 6.31 -8.95
CA GLN A 126 7.24 6.88 -9.59
C GLN A 126 7.63 8.26 -9.06
N THR A 127 6.71 8.97 -8.45
CA THR A 127 6.96 10.34 -7.95
C THR A 127 6.93 10.38 -6.42
N THR A 128 5.76 10.33 -5.80
CA THR A 128 5.60 10.57 -4.37
C THR A 128 6.28 9.50 -3.52
N VAL A 129 6.02 8.21 -3.80
CA VAL A 129 6.61 7.10 -3.02
C VAL A 129 8.10 7.00 -3.29
N ALA A 130 8.51 7.04 -4.57
CA ALA A 130 9.91 6.98 -4.96
C ALA A 130 10.73 8.15 -4.37
N ASN A 131 10.18 9.36 -4.26
CA ASN A 131 10.87 10.48 -3.63
C ASN A 131 11.14 10.23 -2.14
N GLY A 132 10.24 9.54 -1.42
CA GLY A 132 10.47 9.11 -0.05
C GLY A 132 11.66 8.16 0.07
N PHE A 133 11.70 7.12 -0.77
CA PHE A 133 12.82 6.18 -0.83
C PHE A 133 14.12 6.86 -1.27
N HIS A 134 14.06 7.71 -2.28
CA HIS A 134 15.22 8.44 -2.79
C HIS A 134 15.93 9.24 -1.70
N THR A 135 15.16 9.89 -0.81
CA THR A 135 15.74 10.65 0.29
C THR A 135 16.60 9.78 1.21
N LEU A 136 16.11 8.59 1.60
CA LEU A 136 16.87 7.67 2.45
C LEU A 136 18.02 6.97 1.70
N ILE A 137 17.85 6.74 0.40
CA ILE A 137 18.93 6.22 -0.46
C ILE A 137 20.08 7.25 -0.55
N MET A 138 19.76 8.54 -0.68
CA MET A 138 20.76 9.59 -0.68
C MET A 138 21.51 9.69 0.64
N ASP A 139 20.81 9.58 1.80
CA ASP A 139 21.45 9.46 3.11
C ASP A 139 22.46 8.29 3.12
N GLY A 140 22.06 7.13 2.54
CA GLY A 140 22.92 5.94 2.49
C GLY A 140 24.09 6.05 1.50
N VAL A 141 23.95 6.81 0.43
CA VAL A 141 25.06 7.14 -0.48
C VAL A 141 26.05 8.05 0.24
N GLU A 142 25.56 9.03 1.00
CA GLU A 142 26.41 9.97 1.73
C GLU A 142 27.19 9.29 2.88
N ASP A 143 26.54 8.36 3.62
CA ASP A 143 27.21 7.62 4.71
C ASP A 143 27.97 6.35 4.25
N GLY A 144 27.89 6.02 2.95
CA GLY A 144 28.58 4.89 2.34
C GLY A 144 27.91 3.53 2.54
N SER A 145 26.73 3.47 3.16
CA SER A 145 25.96 2.24 3.37
C SER A 145 25.24 1.75 2.10
N ILE A 146 25.06 2.63 1.10
CA ILE A 146 24.50 2.35 -0.22
C ILE A 146 25.53 2.81 -1.27
N THR A 147 25.77 1.97 -2.28
CA THR A 147 26.82 2.21 -3.29
C THR A 147 26.28 2.39 -4.70
N THR A 148 24.97 2.59 -4.85
CA THR A 148 24.34 2.73 -6.16
C THR A 148 24.79 3.99 -6.89
N GLU A 149 25.09 3.87 -8.18
CA GLU A 149 25.34 5.00 -9.08
C GLU A 149 24.02 5.62 -9.60
N TYR A 150 22.88 5.00 -9.31
CA TYR A 150 21.56 5.34 -9.84
C TYR A 150 20.53 5.53 -8.72
N PRO A 151 20.74 6.46 -7.76
CA PRO A 151 19.90 6.56 -6.56
C PRO A 151 18.42 6.86 -6.88
N ARG A 152 18.15 7.68 -7.90
CA ARG A 152 16.79 8.01 -8.32
C ARG A 152 16.09 6.83 -8.99
N GLU A 153 16.75 6.19 -9.92
CA GLU A 153 16.24 5.02 -10.65
C GLU A 153 16.02 3.84 -9.71
N ALA A 154 16.95 3.62 -8.77
CA ALA A 154 16.83 2.59 -7.75
C ALA A 154 15.61 2.83 -6.83
N ALA A 155 15.33 4.09 -6.47
CA ALA A 155 14.13 4.45 -5.71
C ALA A 155 12.83 4.17 -6.48
N ILE A 156 12.80 4.53 -7.77
CA ILE A 156 11.64 4.28 -8.66
C ILE A 156 11.43 2.76 -8.83
N LEU A 157 12.51 2.02 -9.11
CA LEU A 157 12.44 0.56 -9.24
C LEU A 157 11.96 -0.11 -7.95
N LEU A 158 12.51 0.28 -6.79
CA LEU A 158 12.08 -0.25 -5.50
C LEU A 158 10.57 0.00 -5.29
N SER A 159 10.11 1.21 -5.56
CA SER A 159 8.70 1.58 -5.41
C SER A 159 7.80 0.76 -6.33
N LEU A 160 8.07 0.69 -7.62
CA LEU A 160 7.26 -0.03 -8.60
C LEU A 160 7.26 -1.54 -8.34
N LEU A 161 8.43 -2.11 -8.03
CA LEU A 161 8.57 -3.54 -7.83
C LEU A 161 7.84 -3.99 -6.56
N LEU A 162 7.89 -3.22 -5.47
CA LEU A 162 7.19 -3.56 -4.24
C LEU A 162 5.67 -3.35 -4.38
N ASN A 163 5.25 -2.15 -4.80
CA ASN A 163 3.83 -1.78 -4.76
C ASN A 163 3.00 -2.39 -5.90
N TYR A 164 3.63 -2.79 -7.00
CA TYR A 164 2.93 -3.39 -8.12
C TYR A 164 3.32 -4.85 -8.33
N TRP A 165 4.61 -5.13 -8.58
CA TRP A 165 4.98 -6.46 -9.04
C TRP A 165 4.95 -7.52 -7.93
N VAL A 166 5.41 -7.20 -6.72
CA VAL A 166 5.36 -8.12 -5.56
C VAL A 166 3.97 -8.12 -4.93
N ALA A 167 3.40 -6.93 -4.66
CA ALA A 167 2.09 -6.82 -4.02
C ALA A 167 0.96 -7.44 -4.85
N CYS A 168 1.03 -7.35 -6.19
CA CYS A 168 0.08 -7.94 -7.12
C CYS A 168 0.55 -9.30 -7.64
N ALA A 169 1.21 -10.13 -6.82
CA ALA A 169 1.56 -11.48 -7.19
C ALA A 169 0.29 -12.32 -7.46
N PRO A 170 0.22 -13.09 -8.58
CA PRO A 170 -0.99 -13.82 -8.95
C PRO A 170 -1.42 -14.85 -7.90
N THR A 171 -0.46 -15.46 -7.22
CA THR A 171 -0.71 -16.40 -6.13
C THR A 171 0.23 -16.12 -4.96
N ALA A 172 -0.13 -16.59 -3.78
CA ALA A 172 0.75 -16.51 -2.60
C ALA A 172 2.11 -17.18 -2.82
N ALA A 173 2.17 -18.23 -3.66
CA ALA A 173 3.41 -18.94 -4.01
C ALA A 173 4.36 -18.08 -4.88
N ASP A 174 3.84 -17.12 -5.63
CA ASP A 174 4.65 -16.23 -6.48
C ASP A 174 5.33 -15.10 -5.70
N THR A 175 4.88 -14.81 -4.49
CA THR A 175 5.38 -13.70 -3.67
C THR A 175 6.86 -13.87 -3.31
N GLU A 176 7.26 -15.05 -2.85
CA GLU A 176 8.66 -15.32 -2.46
C GLU A 176 9.63 -15.22 -3.64
N PRO A 177 9.43 -15.92 -4.79
CA PRO A 177 10.32 -15.79 -5.93
C PRO A 177 10.44 -14.35 -6.43
N ARG A 178 9.34 -13.59 -6.46
CA ARG A 178 9.36 -12.17 -6.86
C ARG A 178 10.16 -11.34 -5.89
N THR A 179 9.94 -11.48 -4.58
CA THR A 179 10.69 -10.74 -3.54
C THR A 179 12.18 -11.04 -3.62
N ARG A 180 12.59 -12.31 -3.77
CA ARG A 180 14.00 -12.69 -3.93
C ARG A 180 14.62 -12.16 -5.23
N CYS A 181 13.86 -12.13 -6.31
CA CYS A 181 14.30 -11.52 -7.57
C CYS A 181 14.54 -10.02 -7.41
N VAL A 182 13.61 -9.29 -6.77
CA VAL A 182 13.77 -7.85 -6.46
C VAL A 182 15.00 -7.62 -5.59
N ALA A 183 15.19 -8.42 -4.54
CA ALA A 183 16.35 -8.33 -3.65
C ALA A 183 17.67 -8.47 -4.45
N THR A 184 17.74 -9.47 -5.33
CA THR A 184 18.92 -9.72 -6.18
C THR A 184 19.18 -8.58 -7.16
N MET A 185 18.14 -8.10 -7.83
CA MET A 185 18.27 -7.00 -8.82
C MET A 185 18.74 -5.71 -8.17
N LEU A 186 18.14 -5.33 -7.02
CA LEU A 186 18.50 -4.10 -6.32
C LEU A 186 19.91 -4.19 -5.71
N ALA A 187 20.31 -5.34 -5.18
CA ALA A 187 21.66 -5.55 -4.68
C ALA A 187 22.70 -5.43 -5.80
N ALA A 188 22.40 -5.93 -7.00
CA ALA A 188 23.30 -5.87 -8.16
C ALA A 188 23.56 -4.42 -8.63
N ILE A 189 22.64 -3.49 -8.39
CA ILE A 189 22.82 -2.07 -8.69
C ILE A 189 23.31 -1.24 -7.48
N GLY A 190 23.81 -1.89 -6.42
CA GLY A 190 24.36 -1.23 -5.23
C GLY A 190 23.34 -0.78 -4.19
N LEU A 191 22.10 -1.30 -4.24
CA LEU A 191 21.05 -1.07 -3.24
C LEU A 191 20.68 -2.37 -2.51
N PRO A 192 21.49 -2.86 -1.55
CA PRO A 192 21.26 -4.13 -0.85
C PRO A 192 20.23 -3.99 0.29
N VAL A 193 19.04 -3.47 -0.03
CA VAL A 193 18.01 -3.17 0.97
C VAL A 193 17.44 -4.41 1.64
N PHE A 194 17.29 -5.53 0.89
CA PHE A 194 16.74 -6.77 1.41
C PHE A 194 17.82 -7.67 2.03
N ASN A 195 17.66 -8.03 3.29
CA ASN A 195 18.31 -9.15 3.94
C ASN A 195 17.27 -10.29 4.12
N GLU A 196 17.68 -11.47 4.58
CA GLU A 196 16.77 -12.61 4.75
C GLU A 196 15.57 -12.31 5.65
N GLU A 197 15.79 -11.58 6.74
CA GLU A 197 14.70 -11.15 7.64
C GLU A 197 13.66 -10.29 6.90
N LEU A 198 14.10 -9.30 6.14
CA LEU A 198 13.20 -8.40 5.42
C LEU A 198 12.50 -9.10 4.26
N ILE A 199 13.17 -10.08 3.61
CA ILE A 199 12.55 -10.96 2.61
C ILE A 199 11.41 -11.74 3.26
N ASP A 200 11.67 -12.43 4.38
CA ASP A 200 10.67 -13.24 5.08
C ASP A 200 9.48 -12.39 5.57
N LEU A 201 9.73 -11.20 6.08
CA LEU A 201 8.68 -10.27 6.51
C LEU A 201 7.85 -9.80 5.32
N THR A 202 8.48 -9.45 4.20
CA THR A 202 7.81 -9.02 2.97
C THR A 202 6.92 -10.14 2.42
N VAL A 203 7.44 -11.35 2.35
CA VAL A 203 6.68 -12.52 1.87
C VAL A 203 5.45 -12.76 2.76
N ARG A 204 5.63 -12.81 4.09
CA ARG A 204 4.52 -13.01 5.03
C ARG A 204 3.49 -11.88 4.96
N GLY A 205 3.94 -10.63 4.91
CA GLY A 205 3.05 -9.47 4.83
C GLY A 205 2.16 -9.52 3.59
N PHE A 206 2.73 -9.73 2.42
CA PHE A 206 1.95 -9.80 1.18
C PHE A 206 1.13 -11.09 1.05
N GLN A 207 1.59 -12.23 1.56
CA GLN A 207 0.79 -13.46 1.59
C GLN A 207 -0.44 -13.33 2.49
N ALA A 208 -0.34 -12.60 3.60
CA ALA A 208 -1.44 -12.40 4.54
C ALA A 208 -2.60 -11.59 3.95
N ILE A 209 -2.33 -10.69 3.01
CA ILE A 209 -3.37 -9.88 2.37
C ILE A 209 -4.07 -10.59 1.21
N ASN A 210 -3.56 -11.72 0.73
CA ASN A 210 -4.19 -12.55 -0.33
C ASN A 210 -4.90 -11.66 -1.36
N ALA A 211 -4.15 -10.82 -2.07
CA ALA A 211 -4.72 -9.98 -3.11
C ALA A 211 -5.48 -10.88 -4.10
N PRO A 212 -6.73 -10.55 -4.46
CA PRO A 212 -7.43 -11.29 -5.50
C PRO A 212 -6.53 -11.32 -6.73
N SER A 213 -6.45 -12.48 -7.39
CA SER A 213 -5.63 -12.69 -8.58
C SER A 213 -5.85 -11.53 -9.56
N PHE A 214 -4.82 -10.70 -9.74
CA PHE A 214 -4.83 -9.57 -10.69
C PHE A 214 -4.87 -10.05 -12.15
N TYR A 215 -4.58 -11.33 -12.36
CA TYR A 215 -4.66 -11.96 -13.66
C TYR A 215 -5.91 -12.83 -13.68
N PRO A 216 -6.93 -12.47 -14.48
CA PRO A 216 -8.02 -13.40 -14.76
C PRO A 216 -7.37 -14.69 -15.29
N GLU A 217 -7.83 -15.83 -14.77
CA GLU A 217 -7.40 -17.13 -15.32
C GLU A 217 -7.54 -17.06 -16.84
N PRO A 218 -6.54 -17.55 -17.61
CA PRO A 218 -6.67 -17.57 -19.06
C PRO A 218 -7.99 -18.27 -19.39
N ARG A 219 -8.90 -17.52 -20.02
CA ARG A 219 -10.17 -18.10 -20.48
C ARG A 219 -9.80 -19.30 -21.32
N ASP A 220 -10.30 -20.44 -20.89
CA ASP A 220 -10.08 -21.71 -21.59
C ASP A 220 -10.72 -21.55 -22.99
N THR A 221 -9.90 -21.22 -23.99
CA THR A 221 -10.32 -20.99 -25.38
C THR A 221 -10.68 -22.30 -26.09
N ALA A 222 -10.88 -23.38 -25.32
CA ALA A 222 -11.22 -24.69 -25.86
C ALA A 222 -12.67 -24.81 -26.32
N ASP A 223 -13.57 -23.91 -25.90
CA ASP A 223 -15.04 -24.06 -26.19
C ASP A 223 -15.53 -23.32 -27.46
N ASP A 224 -14.67 -22.53 -28.11
CA ASP A 224 -15.09 -21.74 -29.31
C ASP A 224 -14.81 -22.46 -30.65
N ARG A 225 -14.36 -23.71 -30.65
CA ARG A 225 -14.12 -24.49 -31.88
C ARG A 225 -15.27 -25.42 -32.28
N ASN A 226 -16.40 -25.33 -31.58
CA ASN A 226 -17.55 -26.22 -31.86
C ASN A 226 -18.88 -25.48 -32.00
N ARG A 227 -18.89 -24.27 -32.57
CA ARG A 227 -20.11 -23.63 -33.07
C ARG A 227 -19.96 -23.17 -34.50
#